data_cd625b6ad4a1b0e0a153d0bce604b9b9
#
_entry.id   cd625b6ad4a1b0e0a153d0bce604b9b9
#
_cell.length_a   1.000
_cell.length_b   1.000
_cell.length_c   1.000
_cell.angle_alpha   90.00
_cell.angle_beta   90.00
_cell.angle_gamma   90.00
#
_symmetry.space_group_name_H-M   'P 1'
#
loop_
_entity.id
_entity.type
_entity.pdbx_description
1 polymer ?
#
loop_
_entity_poly.entity_id
_entity_poly.type
_entity_poly.pdbx_seq_one_letter_code
_entity_poly.pdbx_strand_id
1 'polypeptide(L)'
;MKWNETAMEESFLLSNICPQIPELNRGRWKELEEQIREWVQRDSALLITCGPIVSTPRKTIGRHEIVVPARFFKVVAVPYTGTPRGIAFIFDNEAEQPSLKELAITIDSVERVTGIDFFHNLPDSIEHKIESDLSLEIWNLN
;
A
#
# COMPACT_ATOMS: atom_id res chain seq x y z
N MET A 1 14.74 -0.37 -9.83
CA MET A 1 15.52 -1.60 -9.57
C MET A 1 15.68 -2.34 -10.89
N LYS A 2 16.89 -2.42 -11.40
CA LYS A 2 17.17 -3.18 -12.64
C LYS A 2 17.51 -4.62 -12.25
N TRP A 3 16.54 -5.50 -12.30
CA TRP A 3 16.75 -6.91 -12.00
C TRP A 3 17.29 -7.64 -13.23
N ASN A 4 16.66 -7.37 -14.37
CA ASN A 4 17.12 -7.71 -15.71
C ASN A 4 16.36 -6.85 -16.74
N GLU A 5 16.78 -6.86 -17.98
CA GLU A 5 16.20 -6.04 -19.03
C GLU A 5 14.74 -6.40 -19.31
N THR A 6 14.42 -7.68 -19.37
CA THR A 6 13.05 -8.19 -19.58
C THR A 6 12.09 -7.75 -18.47
N ALA A 7 12.48 -7.91 -17.20
CA ALA A 7 11.65 -7.49 -16.08
C ALA A 7 11.45 -5.97 -16.07
N MET A 8 12.44 -5.20 -16.51
CA MET A 8 12.29 -3.76 -16.63
C MET A 8 11.34 -3.37 -17.76
N GLU A 9 11.41 -4.02 -18.91
CA GLU A 9 10.48 -3.82 -20.03
C GLU A 9 9.04 -4.20 -19.64
N GLU A 10 8.85 -5.34 -18.99
CA GLU A 10 7.54 -5.80 -18.51
C GLU A 10 6.92 -4.83 -17.49
N SER A 11 7.73 -4.16 -16.66
CA SER A 11 7.23 -3.18 -15.70
C SER A 11 6.61 -1.93 -16.34
N PHE A 12 6.91 -1.65 -17.62
CA PHE A 12 6.34 -0.55 -18.39
C PHE A 12 5.12 -0.95 -19.23
N LEU A 13 4.69 -2.22 -19.19
CA LEU A 13 3.47 -2.62 -19.87
C LEU A 13 2.25 -1.91 -19.27
N LEU A 14 1.33 -1.46 -20.12
CA LEU A 14 0.12 -0.75 -19.68
C LEU A 14 -0.73 -1.58 -18.72
N SER A 15 -0.67 -2.92 -18.80
CA SER A 15 -1.33 -3.83 -17.86
C SER A 15 -0.77 -3.75 -16.42
N ASN A 16 0.45 -3.24 -16.26
CA ASN A 16 1.12 -3.07 -14.96
C ASN A 16 1.12 -1.62 -14.46
N ILE A 17 0.50 -0.70 -15.21
CA ILE A 17 0.45 0.73 -14.91
C ILE A 17 -0.97 1.13 -14.59
N CYS A 18 -1.16 1.72 -13.40
CA CYS A 18 -2.42 2.32 -13.00
C CYS A 18 -2.28 3.85 -12.97
N PRO A 19 -3.19 4.59 -13.62
CA PRO A 19 -3.17 6.05 -13.58
C PRO A 19 -3.38 6.56 -12.15
N GLN A 20 -2.38 7.26 -11.64
CA GLN A 20 -2.41 7.94 -10.35
C GLN A 20 -2.18 9.43 -10.60
N ILE A 21 -2.97 10.30 -9.98
CA ILE A 21 -2.79 11.74 -10.19
C ILE A 21 -1.43 12.20 -9.67
N PRO A 22 -0.78 13.17 -10.35
CA PRO A 22 0.56 13.63 -9.97
C PRO A 22 0.66 14.14 -8.54
N GLU A 23 -0.36 14.84 -8.06
CA GLU A 23 -0.41 15.42 -6.71
C GLU A 23 -0.39 14.33 -5.62
N LEU A 24 -1.11 13.23 -5.81
CA LEU A 24 -1.04 12.09 -4.91
C LEU A 24 0.33 11.40 -5.00
N ASN A 25 0.77 11.10 -6.22
CA ASN A 25 2.01 10.37 -6.48
C ASN A 25 3.25 11.09 -5.90
N ARG A 26 3.33 12.41 -6.08
CA ARG A 26 4.42 13.25 -5.61
C ARG A 26 4.24 13.76 -4.17
N GLY A 27 3.02 13.64 -3.63
CA GLY A 27 2.64 14.09 -2.29
C GLY A 27 2.63 12.95 -1.28
N ARG A 28 1.45 12.62 -0.74
CA ARG A 28 1.29 11.63 0.36
C ARG A 28 1.78 10.24 0.03
N TRP A 29 1.62 9.80 -1.21
CA TRP A 29 2.13 8.49 -1.63
C TRP A 29 3.66 8.43 -1.52
N LYS A 30 4.35 9.46 -2.01
CA LYS A 30 5.80 9.59 -1.90
C LYS A 30 6.25 9.69 -0.43
N GLU A 31 5.54 10.49 0.37
CA GLU A 31 5.81 10.62 1.82
C GLU A 31 5.77 9.27 2.52
N LEU A 32 4.76 8.44 2.22
CA LEU A 32 4.69 7.09 2.77
C LEU A 32 5.85 6.21 2.28
N GLU A 33 6.25 6.32 1.04
CA GLU A 33 7.40 5.57 0.52
C GLU A 33 8.71 5.97 1.22
N GLU A 34 8.89 7.23 1.54
CA GLU A 34 10.02 7.73 2.33
C GLU A 34 9.97 7.18 3.77
N GLN A 35 8.80 7.20 4.39
CA GLN A 35 8.58 6.63 5.72
C GLN A 35 8.86 5.12 5.76
N ILE A 36 8.46 4.39 4.73
CA ILE A 36 8.74 2.96 4.60
C ILE A 36 10.25 2.70 4.53
N ARG A 37 11.03 3.55 3.85
CA ARG A 37 12.49 3.41 3.83
C ARG A 37 13.11 3.56 5.22
N GLU A 38 12.60 4.47 6.04
CA GLU A 38 13.03 4.61 7.43
C GLU A 38 12.68 3.36 8.25
N TRP A 39 11.48 2.83 8.08
CA TRP A 39 11.06 1.59 8.76
C TRP A 39 11.94 0.40 8.37
N VAL A 40 12.29 0.25 7.09
CA VAL A 40 13.21 -0.81 6.64
C VAL A 40 14.57 -0.69 7.31
N GLN A 41 15.09 0.52 7.44
CA GLN A 41 16.39 0.73 8.12
C GLN A 41 16.33 0.34 9.60
N ARG A 42 15.20 0.56 10.25
CA ARG A 42 14.98 0.20 11.66
C ARG A 42 14.74 -1.30 11.86
N ASP A 43 13.90 -1.89 11.03
CA ASP A 43 13.36 -3.25 11.22
C ASP A 43 14.05 -4.31 10.35
N SER A 44 14.98 -3.91 9.50
CA SER A 44 15.79 -4.73 8.57
C SER A 44 15.00 -5.33 7.41
N ALA A 45 13.73 -5.72 7.58
CA ALA A 45 12.88 -6.25 6.51
C ALA A 45 11.41 -5.94 6.76
N LEU A 46 10.69 -5.62 5.68
CA LEU A 46 9.25 -5.40 5.67
C LEU A 46 8.60 -6.23 4.57
N LEU A 47 7.37 -6.68 4.81
CA LEU A 47 6.47 -7.16 3.77
C LEU A 47 5.57 -6.01 3.34
N ILE A 48 5.52 -5.72 2.06
CA ILE A 48 4.74 -4.60 1.50
C ILE A 48 3.89 -5.12 0.36
N THR A 49 2.60 -4.79 0.40
CA THR A 49 1.66 -5.02 -0.70
C THR A 49 0.95 -3.72 -1.01
N CYS A 50 0.84 -3.38 -2.28
CA CYS A 50 0.08 -2.21 -2.71
C CYS A 50 -0.68 -2.51 -4.00
N GLY A 51 -1.73 -1.76 -4.24
CA GLY A 51 -2.54 -1.93 -5.44
C GLY A 51 -3.65 -0.90 -5.56
N PRO A 52 -4.35 -0.94 -6.71
CA PRO A 52 -5.48 -0.08 -6.98
C PRO A 52 -6.78 -0.64 -6.38
N ILE A 53 -7.70 0.27 -6.06
CA ILE A 53 -9.10 -0.05 -5.74
C ILE A 53 -9.96 0.61 -6.81
N VAL A 54 -10.60 -0.23 -7.63
CA VAL A 54 -11.44 0.22 -8.74
C VAL A 54 -12.88 0.36 -8.28
N SER A 55 -13.48 1.51 -8.54
CA SER A 55 -14.90 1.76 -8.24
C SER A 55 -15.83 1.26 -9.34
N THR A 56 -17.12 1.15 -9.01
CA THR A 56 -18.21 0.91 -9.96
C THR A 56 -19.13 2.12 -9.95
N PRO A 57 -19.42 2.80 -11.11
CA PRO A 57 -18.88 2.51 -12.45
C PRO A 57 -17.39 2.82 -12.60
N ARG A 58 -16.73 2.13 -13.51
CA ARG A 58 -15.30 2.36 -13.80
C ARG A 58 -15.11 3.67 -14.55
N LYS A 59 -14.16 4.48 -14.07
CA LYS A 59 -13.66 5.64 -14.80
C LYS A 59 -12.50 5.21 -15.71
N THR A 60 -12.52 5.66 -16.96
CA THR A 60 -11.46 5.35 -17.93
C THR A 60 -10.91 6.61 -18.58
N ILE A 61 -9.69 6.52 -19.10
CA ILE A 61 -9.02 7.59 -19.85
C ILE A 61 -8.41 7.05 -21.15
N GLY A 62 -8.38 7.93 -22.15
CA GLY A 62 -7.70 7.67 -23.43
C GLY A 62 -8.45 6.73 -24.36
N ARG A 63 -7.86 6.52 -25.55
CA ARG A 63 -8.41 5.68 -26.62
C ARG A 63 -8.56 4.21 -26.22
N HIS A 64 -7.69 3.73 -25.35
CA HIS A 64 -7.65 2.33 -24.91
C HIS A 64 -8.45 2.08 -23.62
N GLU A 65 -9.27 3.04 -23.20
CA GLU A 65 -10.14 2.93 -22.02
C GLU A 65 -9.40 2.42 -20.78
N ILE A 66 -8.22 2.98 -20.51
CA ILE A 66 -7.42 2.62 -19.34
C ILE A 66 -8.20 2.98 -18.08
N VAL A 67 -8.44 2.00 -17.23
CA VAL A 67 -9.19 2.20 -15.98
C VAL A 67 -8.39 3.09 -15.02
N VAL A 68 -9.04 4.15 -14.52
CA VAL A 68 -8.49 5.02 -13.48
C VAL A 68 -9.01 4.53 -12.13
N PRO A 69 -8.16 4.02 -11.23
CA PRO A 69 -8.58 3.62 -9.91
C PRO A 69 -9.12 4.79 -9.10
N ALA A 70 -10.19 4.57 -8.35
CA ALA A 70 -10.72 5.59 -7.44
C ALA A 70 -9.81 5.77 -6.21
N ARG A 71 -9.16 4.71 -5.78
CA ARG A 71 -8.29 4.68 -4.59
C ARG A 71 -7.10 3.75 -4.81
N PHE A 72 -6.11 3.90 -3.94
CA PHE A 72 -4.95 3.00 -3.84
C PHE A 72 -4.76 2.56 -2.39
N PHE A 73 -4.34 1.33 -2.19
CA PHE A 73 -3.96 0.84 -0.87
C PHE A 73 -2.47 0.52 -0.79
N LYS A 74 -1.93 0.60 0.41
CA LYS A 74 -0.60 0.10 0.74
C LYS A 74 -0.65 -0.55 2.13
N VAL A 75 -0.17 -1.78 2.22
CA VAL A 75 -0.14 -2.60 3.43
C VAL A 75 1.30 -2.92 3.76
N VAL A 76 1.70 -2.70 5.00
CA VAL A 76 3.05 -2.93 5.50
C VAL A 76 3.00 -3.81 6.74
N ALA A 77 3.82 -4.85 6.77
CA ALA A 77 3.92 -5.75 7.92
C ALA A 77 5.37 -6.07 8.30
N VAL A 78 5.58 -6.22 9.59
CA VAL A 78 6.82 -6.70 10.20
C VAL A 78 6.49 -7.99 10.98
N PRO A 79 6.47 -9.16 10.33
CA PRO A 79 5.98 -10.39 10.95
C PRO A 79 6.99 -11.10 11.84
N TYR A 80 8.27 -11.00 11.50
CA TYR A 80 9.34 -11.80 12.12
C TYR A 80 10.20 -11.00 13.10
N THR A 81 9.55 -10.41 14.11
CA THR A 81 10.22 -9.70 15.18
C THR A 81 9.64 -10.10 16.53
N GLY A 82 10.26 -9.66 17.62
CA GLY A 82 9.69 -9.83 18.97
C GLY A 82 8.33 -9.15 19.14
N THR A 83 8.00 -8.18 18.27
CA THR A 83 6.72 -7.48 18.26
C THR A 83 6.16 -7.45 16.83
N PRO A 84 5.53 -8.54 16.36
CA PRO A 84 4.85 -8.56 15.07
C PRO A 84 3.80 -7.45 14.98
N ARG A 85 3.79 -6.70 13.87
CA ARG A 85 2.89 -5.55 13.69
C ARG A 85 2.61 -5.26 12.23
N GLY A 86 1.48 -4.65 11.97
CA GLY A 86 1.06 -4.23 10.63
C GLY A 86 0.41 -2.86 10.64
N ILE A 87 0.44 -2.20 9.50
CA ILE A 87 -0.22 -0.93 9.26
C ILE A 87 -0.66 -0.87 7.80
N ALA A 88 -1.76 -0.21 7.54
CA ALA A 88 -2.27 -0.03 6.20
C ALA A 88 -2.76 1.39 5.95
N PHE A 89 -2.87 1.73 4.69
CA PHE A 89 -3.30 3.04 4.22
C PHE A 89 -4.18 2.87 2.99
N ILE A 90 -5.23 3.69 2.91
CA ILE A 90 -6.03 3.87 1.69
C ILE A 90 -5.99 5.35 1.32
N PHE A 91 -5.61 5.64 0.10
CA PHE A 91 -5.56 6.98 -0.47
C PHE A 91 -6.64 7.12 -1.54
N ASP A 92 -7.41 8.19 -1.48
CA ASP A 92 -8.21 8.60 -2.62
C ASP A 92 -7.29 9.06 -3.77
N ASN A 93 -7.67 8.80 -5.01
CA ASN A 93 -6.90 9.27 -6.17
C ASN A 93 -7.22 10.76 -6.45
N GLU A 94 -6.92 11.59 -5.46
CA GLU A 94 -7.22 13.02 -5.42
C GLU A 94 -6.00 13.81 -4.92
N ALA A 95 -6.01 15.14 -5.18
CA ALA A 95 -4.89 16.01 -4.84
C ALA A 95 -4.72 16.21 -3.33
N GLU A 96 -5.83 16.45 -2.64
CA GLU A 96 -5.82 16.70 -1.20
C GLU A 96 -5.94 15.40 -0.41
N GLN A 97 -5.04 15.18 0.50
CA GLN A 97 -4.98 14.01 1.36
C GLN A 97 -4.82 14.41 2.83
N PRO A 98 -5.47 13.70 3.76
CA PRO A 98 -5.15 13.79 5.18
C PRO A 98 -3.68 13.43 5.47
N SER A 99 -3.22 13.64 6.69
CA SER A 99 -1.90 13.21 7.12
C SER A 99 -1.79 11.68 7.13
N LEU A 100 -0.58 11.13 7.04
CA LEU A 100 -0.37 9.68 7.13
C LEU A 100 -0.93 9.10 8.42
N LYS A 101 -0.84 9.83 9.51
CA LYS A 101 -1.41 9.43 10.81
C LYS A 101 -2.93 9.26 10.76
N GLU A 102 -3.62 10.16 10.07
CA GLU A 102 -5.08 10.10 9.92
C GLU A 102 -5.51 9.02 8.91
N LEU A 103 -4.66 8.72 7.93
CA LEU A 103 -4.92 7.68 6.93
C LEU A 103 -4.58 6.27 7.42
N ALA A 104 -3.83 6.14 8.51
CA ALA A 104 -3.40 4.85 9.05
C ALA A 104 -4.59 4.04 9.57
N ILE A 105 -4.72 2.82 9.09
CA ILE A 105 -5.79 1.87 9.45
C ILE A 105 -5.21 0.48 9.68
N THR A 106 -6.01 -0.42 10.22
CA THR A 106 -5.64 -1.84 10.36
C THR A 106 -5.64 -2.53 9.00
N ILE A 107 -4.85 -3.61 8.88
CA ILE A 107 -4.85 -4.46 7.69
C ILE A 107 -6.24 -5.08 7.48
N ASP A 108 -6.90 -5.55 8.54
CA ASP A 108 -8.30 -6.03 8.49
C ASP A 108 -9.24 -5.04 7.80
N SER A 109 -9.02 -3.74 8.00
CA SER A 109 -9.86 -2.71 7.37
C SER A 109 -9.68 -2.66 5.86
N VAL A 110 -8.44 -2.83 5.37
CA VAL A 110 -8.16 -2.90 3.92
C VAL A 110 -8.69 -4.20 3.33
N GLU A 111 -8.60 -5.31 4.04
CA GLU A 111 -9.16 -6.60 3.61
C GLU A 111 -10.67 -6.52 3.40
N ARG A 112 -11.40 -5.87 4.32
CA ARG A 112 -12.83 -5.64 4.16
C ARG A 112 -13.19 -4.83 2.93
N VAL A 113 -12.34 -3.86 2.56
CA VAL A 113 -12.56 -3.00 1.38
C VAL A 113 -12.21 -3.71 0.09
N THR A 114 -11.11 -4.48 0.08
CA THR A 114 -10.55 -5.09 -1.14
C THR A 114 -11.01 -6.52 -1.38
N GLY A 115 -11.41 -7.23 -0.33
CA GLY A 115 -11.69 -8.67 -0.38
C GLY A 115 -10.43 -9.53 -0.52
N ILE A 116 -9.25 -8.95 -0.32
CA ILE A 116 -7.97 -9.65 -0.39
C ILE A 116 -7.58 -10.07 1.02
N ASP A 117 -7.19 -11.32 1.17
CA ASP A 117 -6.61 -11.89 2.39
C ASP A 117 -5.09 -11.73 2.31
N PHE A 118 -4.55 -10.71 2.98
CA PHE A 118 -3.13 -10.41 2.97
C PHE A 118 -2.36 -11.36 3.90
N PHE A 119 -1.17 -11.78 3.44
CA PHE A 119 -0.24 -12.57 4.27
C PHE A 119 -0.79 -13.91 4.78
N HIS A 120 -1.78 -14.50 4.10
CA HIS A 120 -2.44 -15.77 4.45
C HIS A 120 -1.47 -16.97 4.61
N ASN A 121 -0.22 -16.84 4.18
CA ASN A 121 0.82 -17.86 4.37
C ASN A 121 1.58 -17.73 5.70
N LEU A 122 1.31 -16.70 6.49
CA LEU A 122 1.89 -16.55 7.81
C LEU A 122 1.18 -17.46 8.83
N PRO A 123 1.85 -17.87 9.92
CA PRO A 123 1.17 -18.56 11.02
C PRO A 123 0.00 -17.71 11.56
N ASP A 124 -1.15 -18.33 11.77
CA ASP A 124 -2.41 -17.66 12.18
C ASP A 124 -2.24 -16.69 13.36
N SER A 125 -1.41 -17.05 14.33
CA SER A 125 -1.17 -16.19 15.50
C SER A 125 -0.41 -14.91 15.16
N ILE A 126 0.48 -14.96 14.17
CA ILE A 126 1.22 -13.79 13.68
C ILE A 126 0.32 -12.96 12.78
N GLU A 127 -0.36 -13.60 11.84
CA GLU A 127 -1.31 -12.99 10.92
C GLU A 127 -2.36 -12.19 11.69
N HIS A 128 -3.07 -12.83 12.61
CA HIS A 128 -4.08 -12.16 13.44
C HIS A 128 -3.53 -10.92 14.17
N LYS A 129 -2.32 -11.01 14.71
CA LYS A 129 -1.72 -9.90 15.45
C LYS A 129 -1.34 -8.73 14.56
N ILE A 130 -0.79 -8.98 13.36
CA ILE A 130 -0.42 -7.90 12.45
C ILE A 130 -1.62 -7.24 11.78
N GLU A 131 -2.74 -7.96 11.63
CA GLU A 131 -3.93 -7.48 10.93
C GLU A 131 -4.88 -6.68 11.80
N SER A 132 -5.05 -7.08 13.06
CA SER A 132 -6.03 -6.51 13.97
C SER A 132 -5.52 -5.38 14.86
N ASP A 133 -4.22 -5.28 15.06
CA ASP A 133 -3.62 -4.31 15.98
C ASP A 133 -2.97 -3.14 15.25
N LEU A 134 -3.29 -1.92 15.71
CA LEU A 134 -2.72 -0.68 15.18
C LEU A 134 -2.19 0.17 16.33
N SER A 135 -0.88 0.17 16.52
CA SER A 135 -0.19 1.06 17.44
C SER A 135 0.63 2.10 16.69
N LEU A 136 0.10 3.30 16.54
CA LEU A 136 0.75 4.40 15.83
C LEU A 136 2.08 4.82 16.45
N GLU A 137 2.24 4.63 17.77
CA GLU A 137 3.48 4.94 18.49
C GLU A 137 4.66 4.09 18.00
N ILE A 138 4.41 2.80 17.76
CA ILE A 138 5.44 1.88 17.25
C ILE A 138 5.88 2.27 15.83
N TRP A 139 4.95 2.78 15.03
CA TRP A 139 5.21 3.23 13.67
C TRP A 139 5.83 4.63 13.59
N ASN A 140 5.83 5.36 14.70
CA ASN A 140 6.40 6.72 14.79
C ASN A 140 5.88 7.66 13.69
N LEU A 141 4.57 7.64 13.49
CA LEU A 141 3.89 8.58 12.58
C LEU A 141 3.57 9.87 13.32
N ASN A 142 4.16 10.93 12.86
CA ASN A 142 3.96 12.28 13.38
C ASN A 142 2.76 12.97 12.70
#